data_c8e6cc6a690042fa5ea56eabb981311c
#
_entry.id   c8e6cc6a690042fa5ea56eabb981311c
#
_cell.length_a   1.000
_cell.length_b   1.000
_cell.length_c   1.000
_cell.angle_alpha   90.00
_cell.angle_beta   90.00
_cell.angle_gamma   90.00
#
_symmetry.space_group_name_H-M   'P 1'
#
loop_
_entity.id
_entity.type
_entity.pdbx_description
1 polymer ?
#
loop_
_entity_poly.entity_id
_entity_poly.type
_entity_poly.pdbx_seq_one_letter_code
_entity_poly.pdbx_strand_id
1 'polypeptide(L)'
;MSRTKRQESLRKAALIAALLLVSGLSARGQSDAAPPGQWRIAGQNLNNSWSQPAEHTISPANVNGLAPKWVFTAGGDVSATPTVDGDAVYFPDWGGNLFAVKKDSGELIWTHKISEYDGVEGAISRVSPAVDGNQVIIGDIQSSKLVHNGANVISVNRETGKLQWKTQVEAHPAAIITGSPVVFDGVIYIGVSSNEETLALDPTYPCCSFRGSMVALNEKTGAILWKTFDMPENGGQTGGYSGGAIWQPPVIDRKRGTLFIGTGNNYTAPADVEACENMTPMVNCEAADDFFDTALALDLKTGQVKWAKKLQGFDTWTVACILSTGPNPNCPVPTSPDFDLGGSGPNLVGDIVGFGQKSGIYWALNPDNGNIVWSTPVGPGASLGGIEWGTATDGERIYVAISNSDLLPYTLVPSGQQITWGAWSALDVATGKILWQTADPTPGTIDRGSVSVANGVVYAGSNSGQMYALDAKNGKILWNFESGGTVIDGPSIVDSTLYWGSGYREIAGTGNNKVFAFTLAGAKEHGDHSGDDHDHSGDHNGKK
;
A
#
# COMPACT_ATOMS: atom_id res chain seq x y z
N MET A 1 -20.12 43.72 -58.44
CA MET A 1 -19.46 43.00 -57.30
C MET A 1 -19.05 41.63 -57.80
N SER A 2 -17.72 41.45 -57.92
CA SER A 2 -17.10 40.38 -58.70
C SER A 2 -17.17 39.01 -58.01
N ARG A 3 -17.27 37.96 -58.83
CA ARG A 3 -17.26 36.54 -58.43
C ARG A 3 -16.09 36.15 -57.47
N THR A 4 -15.02 36.92 -57.45
CA THR A 4 -13.83 36.74 -56.59
C THR A 4 -14.12 36.96 -55.10
N LYS A 5 -14.95 37.94 -54.72
CA LYS A 5 -15.26 38.20 -53.29
C LYS A 5 -16.17 37.13 -52.67
N ARG A 6 -16.94 36.41 -53.48
CA ARG A 6 -17.79 35.31 -52.98
C ARG A 6 -16.97 34.03 -52.71
N GLN A 7 -15.92 33.80 -53.50
CA GLN A 7 -15.02 32.64 -53.26
C GLN A 7 -14.09 32.81 -52.05
N GLU A 8 -13.66 34.04 -51.76
CA GLU A 8 -12.86 34.32 -50.54
C GLU A 8 -13.68 34.20 -49.24
N SER A 9 -14.95 34.62 -49.29
CA SER A 9 -15.87 34.46 -48.17
C SER A 9 -16.17 32.99 -47.86
N LEU A 10 -16.34 32.14 -48.88
CA LEU A 10 -16.56 30.71 -48.72
C LEU A 10 -15.31 29.95 -48.22
N ARG A 11 -14.09 30.39 -48.62
CA ARG A 11 -12.83 29.83 -48.11
C ARG A 11 -12.55 30.21 -46.65
N LYS A 12 -12.89 31.43 -46.22
CA LYS A 12 -12.78 31.84 -44.82
C LYS A 12 -13.82 31.15 -43.93
N ALA A 13 -15.01 30.91 -44.38
CA ALA A 13 -16.03 30.13 -43.66
C ALA A 13 -15.65 28.64 -43.52
N ALA A 14 -15.03 28.06 -44.56
CA ALA A 14 -14.55 26.67 -44.51
C ALA A 14 -13.32 26.49 -43.61
N LEU A 15 -12.43 27.50 -43.51
CA LEU A 15 -11.30 27.45 -42.57
C LEU A 15 -11.73 27.64 -41.10
N ILE A 16 -12.75 28.44 -40.83
CA ILE A 16 -13.28 28.62 -39.46
C ILE A 16 -14.07 27.38 -39.02
N ALA A 17 -14.78 26.70 -39.94
CA ALA A 17 -15.46 25.44 -39.64
C ALA A 17 -14.46 24.26 -39.39
N ALA A 18 -13.29 24.26 -40.06
CA ALA A 18 -12.25 23.27 -39.85
C ALA A 18 -11.46 23.50 -38.56
N LEU A 19 -11.34 24.75 -38.06
CA LEU A 19 -10.70 25.04 -36.75
C LEU A 19 -11.64 24.78 -35.55
N LEU A 20 -12.95 24.71 -35.74
CA LEU A 20 -13.94 24.40 -34.69
C LEU A 20 -14.20 22.89 -34.53
N LEU A 21 -13.73 22.05 -35.46
CA LEU A 21 -13.87 20.60 -35.39
C LEU A 21 -12.65 19.89 -34.72
N VAL A 22 -11.59 20.61 -34.37
CA VAL A 22 -10.40 20.06 -33.71
C VAL A 22 -10.39 20.34 -32.20
N SER A 23 -11.30 21.17 -31.67
CA SER A 23 -11.39 21.46 -30.23
C SER A 23 -12.44 20.62 -29.47
N GLY A 24 -12.96 19.56 -30.09
CA GLY A 24 -13.92 18.63 -29.49
C GLY A 24 -13.32 17.31 -29.03
N LEU A 25 -12.00 17.25 -28.74
CA LEU A 25 -11.49 16.20 -27.86
C LEU A 25 -11.89 16.60 -26.43
N SER A 26 -13.09 16.18 -26.05
CA SER A 26 -13.49 16.07 -24.66
C SER A 26 -12.35 15.33 -23.96
N ALA A 27 -11.62 16.00 -23.09
CA ALA A 27 -10.90 15.32 -22.04
C ALA A 27 -11.95 14.47 -21.31
N ARG A 28 -12.08 13.20 -21.68
CA ARG A 28 -12.76 12.21 -20.87
C ARG A 28 -11.97 12.26 -19.58
N GLY A 29 -12.57 12.81 -18.53
CA GLY A 29 -12.05 12.71 -17.19
C GLY A 29 -11.81 11.23 -16.94
N GLN A 30 -10.54 10.84 -16.96
CA GLN A 30 -10.13 9.48 -16.62
C GLN A 30 -10.57 9.31 -15.18
N SER A 31 -11.44 8.36 -14.90
CA SER A 31 -11.88 8.07 -13.53
C SER A 31 -10.65 7.72 -12.71
N ASP A 32 -10.60 8.14 -11.45
CA ASP A 32 -9.50 7.79 -10.54
C ASP A 32 -9.53 6.30 -10.17
N ALA A 33 -10.63 5.60 -10.46
CA ALA A 33 -10.75 4.16 -10.34
C ALA A 33 -10.02 3.45 -11.48
N ALA A 34 -9.29 2.38 -11.16
CA ALA A 34 -8.74 1.48 -12.18
C ALA A 34 -9.87 0.93 -13.07
N PRO A 35 -9.58 0.63 -14.33
CA PRO A 35 -10.55 -0.04 -15.19
C PRO A 35 -11.08 -1.34 -14.55
N PRO A 36 -12.32 -1.75 -14.84
CA PRO A 36 -12.82 -3.07 -14.45
C PRO A 36 -11.82 -4.17 -14.82
N GLY A 37 -11.74 -5.21 -14.02
CA GLY A 37 -10.86 -6.35 -14.32
C GLY A 37 -9.38 -6.16 -13.97
N GLN A 38 -9.04 -5.14 -13.15
CA GLN A 38 -7.64 -4.84 -12.79
C GLN A 38 -7.49 -4.44 -11.33
N TRP A 39 -6.30 -4.76 -10.79
CA TRP A 39 -5.79 -4.29 -9.49
C TRP A 39 -4.27 -4.10 -9.63
N ARG A 40 -3.84 -2.99 -10.23
CA ARG A 40 -2.48 -2.81 -10.74
C ARG A 40 -1.46 -2.28 -9.73
N ILE A 41 -1.90 -1.78 -8.60
CA ILE A 41 -1.06 -1.24 -7.51
C ILE A 41 -1.65 -1.66 -6.17
N ALA A 42 -0.88 -1.57 -5.09
CA ALA A 42 -1.29 -2.01 -3.75
C ALA A 42 -2.70 -1.56 -3.35
N GLY A 43 -2.97 -0.28 -3.36
CA GLY A 43 -4.24 0.32 -2.95
C GLY A 43 -5.31 0.39 -4.04
N GLN A 44 -5.18 -0.37 -5.12
CA GLN A 44 -6.07 -0.48 -6.28
C GLN A 44 -6.04 0.74 -7.21
N ASN A 45 -6.04 1.96 -6.69
CA ASN A 45 -6.09 3.22 -7.46
C ASN A 45 -5.22 4.32 -6.84
N LEU A 46 -5.14 5.46 -7.52
CA LEU A 46 -4.31 6.60 -7.11
C LEU A 46 -4.74 7.22 -5.77
N ASN A 47 -6.00 7.03 -5.37
CA ASN A 47 -6.54 7.48 -4.08
C ASN A 47 -6.20 6.51 -2.94
N ASN A 48 -5.54 5.39 -3.25
CA ASN A 48 -5.21 4.33 -2.30
C ASN A 48 -6.45 3.84 -1.53
N SER A 49 -7.55 3.62 -2.28
CA SER A 49 -8.85 3.32 -1.65
C SER A 49 -8.98 1.89 -1.14
N TRP A 50 -8.15 0.95 -1.60
CA TRP A 50 -8.28 -0.48 -1.32
C TRP A 50 -9.69 -1.01 -1.62
N SER A 51 -10.33 -0.44 -2.63
CA SER A 51 -11.71 -0.74 -3.00
C SER A 51 -11.83 -1.13 -4.46
N GLN A 52 -12.65 -2.15 -4.73
CA GLN A 52 -13.01 -2.52 -6.10
C GLN A 52 -14.46 -2.13 -6.39
N PRO A 53 -14.70 -0.92 -6.94
CA PRO A 53 -16.06 -0.45 -7.20
C PRO A 53 -16.74 -1.18 -8.36
N ALA A 54 -15.99 -1.91 -9.18
CA ALA A 54 -16.53 -2.70 -10.29
C ALA A 54 -17.03 -4.10 -9.86
N GLU A 55 -16.81 -4.51 -8.60
CA GLU A 55 -17.32 -5.78 -8.08
C GLU A 55 -18.83 -5.66 -7.78
N HIS A 56 -19.62 -6.53 -8.37
CA HIS A 56 -21.07 -6.55 -8.20
C HIS A 56 -21.65 -7.95 -7.93
N THR A 57 -20.82 -8.98 -8.02
CA THR A 57 -21.24 -10.39 -7.89
C THR A 57 -21.14 -10.89 -6.45
N ILE A 58 -19.96 -10.70 -5.82
CA ILE A 58 -19.75 -11.07 -4.43
C ILE A 58 -20.37 -9.97 -3.56
N SER A 59 -21.22 -10.35 -2.62
CA SER A 59 -21.99 -9.44 -1.78
C SER A 59 -22.20 -10.03 -0.38
N PRO A 60 -22.68 -9.27 0.61
CA PRO A 60 -23.01 -9.82 1.92
C PRO A 60 -23.99 -11.01 1.89
N ALA A 61 -24.80 -11.12 0.83
CA ALA A 61 -25.79 -12.18 0.70
C ALA A 61 -25.21 -13.55 0.29
N ASN A 62 -24.03 -13.56 -0.36
CA ASN A 62 -23.47 -14.79 -0.95
C ASN A 62 -21.98 -15.03 -0.64
N VAL A 63 -21.29 -14.11 0.04
CA VAL A 63 -19.86 -14.22 0.36
C VAL A 63 -19.51 -15.48 1.18
N ASN A 64 -20.46 -16.00 1.93
CA ASN A 64 -20.32 -17.28 2.66
C ASN A 64 -20.11 -18.50 1.74
N GLY A 65 -20.37 -18.35 0.44
CA GLY A 65 -20.11 -19.36 -0.58
C GLY A 65 -18.71 -19.30 -1.20
N LEU A 66 -17.82 -18.44 -0.72
CA LEU A 66 -16.44 -18.39 -1.21
C LEU A 66 -15.69 -19.69 -0.91
N ALA A 67 -15.01 -20.21 -1.93
CA ALA A 67 -14.15 -21.38 -1.85
C ALA A 67 -12.89 -21.18 -2.74
N PRO A 68 -11.76 -21.84 -2.43
CA PRO A 68 -10.59 -21.77 -3.28
C PRO A 68 -10.89 -22.28 -4.71
N LYS A 69 -10.65 -21.44 -5.70
CA LYS A 69 -10.63 -21.79 -7.12
C LYS A 69 -9.31 -22.50 -7.45
N TRP A 70 -8.22 -21.94 -6.97
CA TRP A 70 -6.89 -22.52 -7.03
C TRP A 70 -6.01 -22.05 -5.86
N VAL A 71 -4.94 -22.78 -5.61
CA VAL A 71 -3.92 -22.47 -4.61
C VAL A 71 -2.54 -22.61 -5.24
N PHE A 72 -1.74 -21.55 -5.22
CA PHE A 72 -0.36 -21.58 -5.65
C PHE A 72 0.57 -21.75 -4.44
N THR A 73 1.65 -22.54 -4.62
CA THR A 73 2.68 -22.73 -3.60
C THR A 73 3.95 -21.99 -4.02
N ALA A 74 4.28 -20.92 -3.31
CA ALA A 74 5.48 -20.12 -3.52
C ALA A 74 6.72 -20.73 -2.82
N GLY A 75 7.87 -20.08 -2.93
CA GLY A 75 9.12 -20.51 -2.29
C GLY A 75 9.24 -20.06 -0.84
N GLY A 76 8.51 -19.03 -0.42
CA GLY A 76 8.50 -18.44 0.92
C GLY A 76 7.18 -17.77 1.23
N ASP A 77 7.10 -17.11 2.39
CA ASP A 77 5.92 -16.38 2.84
C ASP A 77 5.45 -15.36 1.79
N VAL A 78 4.13 -15.18 1.63
CA VAL A 78 3.56 -14.18 0.73
C VAL A 78 2.74 -13.19 1.55
N SER A 79 3.29 -12.01 1.77
CA SER A 79 2.73 -10.96 2.62
C SER A 79 2.33 -9.69 1.88
N ALA A 80 2.57 -9.65 0.58
CA ALA A 80 2.16 -8.56 -0.30
C ALA A 80 0.80 -8.85 -0.92
N THR A 81 -0.06 -7.85 -1.02
CA THR A 81 -1.28 -7.95 -1.84
C THR A 81 -0.90 -8.27 -3.28
N PRO A 82 -1.34 -9.40 -3.85
CA PRO A 82 -1.06 -9.72 -5.24
C PRO A 82 -1.66 -8.68 -6.18
N THR A 83 -0.96 -8.28 -7.23
CA THR A 83 -1.50 -7.39 -8.25
C THR A 83 -1.99 -8.17 -9.46
N VAL A 84 -3.07 -7.69 -10.07
CA VAL A 84 -3.76 -8.38 -11.16
C VAL A 84 -3.91 -7.45 -12.35
N ASP A 85 -3.41 -7.90 -13.50
CA ASP A 85 -3.61 -7.20 -14.77
C ASP A 85 -3.67 -8.17 -15.95
N GLY A 86 -4.67 -8.01 -16.80
CA GLY A 86 -4.95 -8.94 -17.88
C GLY A 86 -5.20 -10.36 -17.35
N ASP A 87 -4.44 -11.33 -17.85
CA ASP A 87 -4.58 -12.75 -17.50
C ASP A 87 -3.58 -13.22 -16.44
N ALA A 88 -2.89 -12.30 -15.77
CA ALA A 88 -1.82 -12.63 -14.83
C ALA A 88 -1.99 -11.99 -13.45
N VAL A 89 -1.49 -12.71 -12.44
CA VAL A 89 -1.34 -12.29 -11.05
C VAL A 89 0.15 -12.22 -10.72
N TYR A 90 0.61 -11.10 -10.17
CA TYR A 90 2.01 -10.85 -9.84
C TYR A 90 2.20 -10.66 -8.35
N PHE A 91 3.19 -11.30 -7.77
CA PHE A 91 3.53 -11.18 -6.34
C PHE A 91 4.98 -11.62 -6.08
N PRO A 92 5.67 -11.00 -5.13
CA PRO A 92 6.93 -11.48 -4.58
C PRO A 92 6.69 -12.43 -3.42
N ASP A 93 7.74 -13.16 -3.02
CA ASP A 93 7.76 -13.93 -1.78
C ASP A 93 9.02 -13.66 -0.95
N TRP A 94 8.98 -14.03 0.32
CA TRP A 94 10.11 -13.94 1.24
C TRP A 94 11.22 -14.99 0.96
N GLY A 95 11.00 -15.89 0.01
CA GLY A 95 12.01 -16.77 -0.56
C GLY A 95 12.86 -16.10 -1.64
N GLY A 96 12.65 -14.81 -1.88
CA GLY A 96 13.39 -14.01 -2.85
C GLY A 96 12.97 -14.24 -4.30
N ASN A 97 11.74 -14.67 -4.55
CA ASN A 97 11.23 -14.83 -5.90
C ASN A 97 10.21 -13.73 -6.23
N LEU A 98 10.14 -13.40 -7.53
CA LEU A 98 9.03 -12.69 -8.15
C LEU A 98 8.31 -13.65 -9.08
N PHE A 99 6.99 -13.70 -9.00
CA PHE A 99 6.14 -14.60 -9.77
C PHE A 99 5.16 -13.84 -10.67
N ALA A 100 4.87 -14.46 -11.82
CA ALA A 100 3.64 -14.26 -12.57
C ALA A 100 2.95 -15.62 -12.73
N VAL A 101 1.67 -15.68 -12.37
CA VAL A 101 0.83 -16.88 -12.53
C VAL A 101 -0.42 -16.52 -13.30
N LYS A 102 -1.02 -17.50 -13.99
CA LYS A 102 -2.29 -17.31 -14.71
C LYS A 102 -3.42 -17.00 -13.74
N LYS A 103 -4.16 -15.94 -14.01
CA LYS A 103 -5.30 -15.49 -13.20
C LYS A 103 -6.35 -16.60 -12.98
N ASP A 104 -6.61 -17.40 -14.00
CA ASP A 104 -7.70 -18.37 -13.96
C ASP A 104 -7.34 -19.71 -13.34
N SER A 105 -6.10 -20.17 -13.47
CA SER A 105 -5.68 -21.50 -13.07
C SER A 105 -4.60 -21.54 -11.97
N GLY A 106 -3.91 -20.42 -11.72
CA GLY A 106 -2.74 -20.38 -10.84
C GLY A 106 -1.49 -21.06 -11.45
N GLU A 107 -1.54 -21.46 -12.72
CA GLU A 107 -0.35 -22.02 -13.41
C GLU A 107 0.74 -20.96 -13.54
N LEU A 108 2.00 -21.38 -13.31
CA LEU A 108 3.17 -20.52 -13.42
C LEU A 108 3.35 -20.04 -14.87
N ILE A 109 3.46 -18.73 -15.06
CA ILE A 109 3.86 -18.11 -16.34
C ILE A 109 5.39 -17.94 -16.33
N TRP A 110 5.92 -17.26 -15.32
CA TRP A 110 7.35 -17.11 -15.10
C TRP A 110 7.68 -16.87 -13.62
N THR A 111 8.90 -17.15 -13.23
CA THR A 111 9.50 -16.78 -11.94
C THR A 111 10.96 -16.45 -12.13
N HIS A 112 11.44 -15.45 -11.35
CA HIS A 112 12.83 -15.05 -11.27
C HIS A 112 13.21 -14.74 -9.84
N LYS A 113 14.50 -14.94 -9.51
CA LYS A 113 15.04 -14.48 -8.22
C LYS A 113 15.27 -12.97 -8.26
N ILE A 114 14.98 -12.28 -7.14
CA ILE A 114 15.31 -10.86 -6.98
C ILE A 114 16.83 -10.65 -7.12
N SER A 115 17.63 -11.59 -6.61
CA SER A 115 19.09 -11.57 -6.75
C SER A 115 19.61 -11.66 -8.20
N GLU A 116 18.81 -12.15 -9.15
CA GLU A 116 19.15 -12.08 -10.59
C GLU A 116 19.10 -10.65 -11.13
N TYR A 117 18.31 -9.77 -10.48
CA TYR A 117 18.15 -8.39 -10.90
C TYR A 117 19.13 -7.44 -10.20
N ASP A 118 19.28 -7.58 -8.87
CA ASP A 118 20.11 -6.66 -8.08
C ASP A 118 21.56 -7.13 -7.90
N GLY A 119 21.82 -8.42 -8.05
CA GLY A 119 23.13 -9.05 -7.89
C GLY A 119 23.47 -9.39 -6.44
N VAL A 120 22.48 -9.32 -5.51
CA VAL A 120 22.69 -9.56 -4.09
C VAL A 120 22.04 -10.87 -3.67
N GLU A 121 22.85 -11.82 -3.20
CA GLU A 121 22.36 -13.11 -2.73
C GLU A 121 21.44 -12.92 -1.49
N GLY A 122 20.26 -13.54 -1.53
CA GLY A 122 19.28 -13.46 -0.46
C GLY A 122 18.42 -12.19 -0.48
N ALA A 123 18.55 -11.35 -1.50
CA ALA A 123 17.64 -10.22 -1.70
C ALA A 123 16.20 -10.68 -1.91
N ILE A 124 15.28 -9.94 -1.32
CA ILE A 124 13.84 -10.19 -1.40
C ILE A 124 13.09 -8.93 -1.85
N SER A 125 11.83 -9.08 -2.13
CA SER A 125 10.86 -7.98 -2.18
C SER A 125 9.64 -8.35 -1.35
N ARG A 126 9.03 -7.35 -0.67
CA ARG A 126 7.77 -7.52 0.07
C ARG A 126 6.69 -6.54 -0.39
N VAL A 127 6.96 -5.76 -1.41
CA VAL A 127 6.02 -4.77 -1.93
C VAL A 127 4.98 -5.43 -2.82
N SER A 128 3.77 -4.91 -2.83
CA SER A 128 2.81 -5.21 -3.91
C SER A 128 3.36 -4.60 -5.20
N PRO A 129 3.58 -5.40 -6.26
CA PRO A 129 4.12 -4.89 -7.51
C PRO A 129 3.21 -3.81 -8.11
N ALA A 130 3.78 -2.80 -8.79
CA ALA A 130 3.00 -1.96 -9.70
C ALA A 130 3.11 -2.50 -11.12
N VAL A 131 1.97 -2.58 -11.81
CA VAL A 131 1.90 -3.04 -13.21
C VAL A 131 1.43 -1.90 -14.09
N ASP A 132 2.28 -1.47 -15.01
CA ASP A 132 1.88 -0.50 -16.03
C ASP A 132 2.50 -0.84 -17.38
N GLY A 133 1.72 -0.68 -18.46
CA GLY A 133 2.15 -1.03 -19.81
C GLY A 133 2.74 -2.45 -19.89
N ASN A 134 4.02 -2.53 -20.24
CA ASN A 134 4.77 -3.80 -20.32
C ASN A 134 5.76 -3.98 -19.16
N GLN A 135 5.46 -3.39 -18.00
CA GLN A 135 6.36 -3.39 -16.85
C GLN A 135 5.67 -3.95 -15.61
N VAL A 136 6.47 -4.65 -14.79
CA VAL A 136 6.20 -4.96 -13.39
C VAL A 136 7.31 -4.30 -12.59
N ILE A 137 6.94 -3.44 -11.63
CA ILE A 137 7.84 -2.58 -10.87
C ILE A 137 7.80 -2.98 -9.42
N ILE A 138 8.97 -3.20 -8.82
CA ILE A 138 9.15 -3.57 -7.41
C ILE A 138 10.30 -2.77 -6.80
N GLY A 139 10.38 -2.80 -5.47
CA GLY A 139 11.55 -2.41 -4.71
C GLY A 139 12.20 -3.61 -4.04
N ASP A 140 13.47 -3.52 -3.71
CA ASP A 140 14.21 -4.58 -3.02
C ASP A 140 14.37 -4.34 -1.51
N ILE A 141 14.50 -5.45 -0.79
CA ILE A 141 15.00 -5.54 0.56
C ILE A 141 16.18 -6.50 0.52
N GLN A 142 17.31 -6.01 0.94
CA GLN A 142 18.46 -6.87 1.14
C GLN A 142 18.38 -7.48 2.54
N SER A 143 18.81 -8.72 2.71
CA SER A 143 18.64 -9.46 3.97
C SER A 143 19.09 -8.66 5.20
N SER A 144 18.28 -8.66 6.25
CA SER A 144 18.53 -7.94 7.52
C SER A 144 19.82 -8.35 8.27
N LYS A 145 20.54 -9.37 7.81
CA LYS A 145 21.78 -9.87 8.43
C LYS A 145 23.05 -9.36 7.80
N LEU A 146 22.97 -8.64 6.70
CA LEU A 146 24.12 -8.14 5.97
C LEU A 146 23.92 -6.64 5.72
N VAL A 147 24.95 -5.84 5.98
CA VAL A 147 24.98 -4.43 5.56
C VAL A 147 25.10 -4.42 4.05
N HIS A 148 24.13 -3.86 3.35
CA HIS A 148 24.04 -3.91 1.91
C HIS A 148 24.28 -2.56 1.24
N ASN A 149 24.26 -2.55 -0.08
CA ASN A 149 24.68 -1.40 -0.89
C ASN A 149 23.50 -0.48 -1.25
N GLY A 150 22.54 -0.30 -0.37
CA GLY A 150 21.42 0.61 -0.57
C GLY A 150 20.17 -0.05 -1.14
N ALA A 151 19.18 0.78 -1.46
CA ALA A 151 17.88 0.36 -1.96
C ALA A 151 17.72 0.59 -3.45
N ASN A 152 17.10 -0.36 -4.16
CA ASN A 152 16.88 -0.29 -5.59
C ASN A 152 15.39 -0.39 -5.95
N VAL A 153 15.03 0.29 -7.04
CA VAL A 153 13.78 0.07 -7.77
C VAL A 153 14.11 -0.72 -9.04
N ILE A 154 13.33 -1.74 -9.29
CA ILE A 154 13.55 -2.73 -10.34
C ILE A 154 12.32 -2.77 -11.23
N SER A 155 12.51 -2.66 -12.54
CA SER A 155 11.47 -2.87 -13.54
C SER A 155 11.81 -4.09 -14.39
N VAL A 156 10.83 -5.00 -14.50
CA VAL A 156 10.94 -6.18 -15.33
C VAL A 156 9.86 -6.22 -16.40
N ASN A 157 10.13 -6.90 -17.48
CA ASN A 157 9.15 -7.11 -18.55
C ASN A 157 7.99 -8.00 -18.05
N ARG A 158 6.78 -7.51 -18.20
CA ARG A 158 5.56 -8.15 -17.69
C ARG A 158 5.33 -9.57 -18.22
N GLU A 159 5.67 -9.84 -19.48
CA GLU A 159 5.43 -11.13 -20.13
C GLU A 159 6.50 -12.18 -19.82
N THR A 160 7.73 -11.72 -19.56
CA THR A 160 8.88 -12.62 -19.46
C THR A 160 9.62 -12.59 -18.13
N GLY A 161 9.32 -11.63 -17.26
CA GLY A 161 10.06 -11.39 -16.01
C GLY A 161 11.49 -10.86 -16.21
N LYS A 162 11.96 -10.62 -17.44
CA LYS A 162 13.34 -10.17 -17.70
C LYS A 162 13.54 -8.72 -17.27
N LEU A 163 14.69 -8.46 -16.67
CA LEU A 163 15.10 -7.11 -16.26
C LEU A 163 15.03 -6.13 -17.44
N GLN A 164 14.37 -4.99 -17.23
CA GLN A 164 14.37 -3.86 -18.16
C GLN A 164 15.33 -2.78 -17.70
N TRP A 165 15.25 -2.40 -16.44
CA TRP A 165 16.18 -1.49 -15.78
C TRP A 165 16.16 -1.68 -14.25
N LYS A 166 17.25 -1.26 -13.60
CA LYS A 166 17.39 -1.18 -12.16
C LYS A 166 18.01 0.16 -11.81
N THR A 167 17.50 0.83 -10.78
CA THR A 167 18.02 2.11 -10.31
C THR A 167 18.21 2.07 -8.80
N GLN A 168 19.44 2.33 -8.34
CA GLN A 168 19.71 2.58 -6.94
C GLN A 168 19.13 3.95 -6.56
N VAL A 169 18.14 3.98 -5.70
CA VAL A 169 17.45 5.21 -5.26
C VAL A 169 18.03 5.77 -3.97
N GLU A 170 18.71 4.92 -3.19
CA GLU A 170 19.41 5.30 -1.96
C GLU A 170 20.66 4.45 -1.80
N ALA A 171 21.78 5.11 -1.49
CA ALA A 171 23.07 4.44 -1.31
C ALA A 171 23.38 4.08 0.15
N HIS A 172 22.60 4.58 1.12
CA HIS A 172 22.81 4.25 2.53
C HIS A 172 22.73 2.72 2.73
N PRO A 173 23.74 2.09 3.38
CA PRO A 173 23.84 0.62 3.44
C PRO A 173 22.61 -0.08 4.01
N ALA A 174 21.92 0.54 4.96
CA ALA A 174 20.73 -0.01 5.59
C ALA A 174 19.43 0.32 4.86
N ALA A 175 19.48 1.07 3.74
CA ALA A 175 18.27 1.46 3.02
C ALA A 175 17.57 0.26 2.37
N ILE A 176 16.25 0.28 2.38
CA ILE A 176 15.37 -0.74 1.82
C ILE A 176 14.12 -0.11 1.20
N ILE A 177 13.43 -0.84 0.35
CA ILE A 177 12.10 -0.48 -0.13
C ILE A 177 11.06 -1.44 0.45
N THR A 178 10.18 -0.90 1.27
CA THR A 178 9.04 -1.65 1.86
C THR A 178 7.69 -1.11 1.41
N GLY A 179 7.63 0.16 0.99
CA GLY A 179 6.45 0.78 0.39
C GLY A 179 6.25 0.35 -1.05
N SER A 180 5.00 0.09 -1.42
CA SER A 180 4.66 -0.29 -2.79
C SER A 180 4.73 0.90 -3.75
N PRO A 181 5.27 0.74 -4.97
CA PRO A 181 5.36 1.80 -5.96
C PRO A 181 3.98 2.17 -6.49
N VAL A 182 3.81 3.44 -6.83
CA VAL A 182 2.64 3.96 -7.54
C VAL A 182 3.08 4.60 -8.85
N VAL A 183 2.43 4.23 -9.95
CA VAL A 183 2.73 4.76 -11.29
C VAL A 183 1.64 5.73 -11.70
N PHE A 184 2.05 6.90 -12.16
CA PHE A 184 1.15 7.91 -12.71
C PHE A 184 1.84 8.76 -13.76
N ASP A 185 1.23 8.86 -14.95
CA ASP A 185 1.66 9.73 -16.08
C ASP A 185 3.15 9.52 -16.48
N GLY A 186 3.57 8.24 -16.52
CA GLY A 186 4.95 7.85 -16.86
C GLY A 186 5.99 8.12 -15.78
N VAL A 187 5.55 8.34 -14.53
CA VAL A 187 6.41 8.54 -13.36
C VAL A 187 6.07 7.50 -12.29
N ILE A 188 7.11 6.91 -11.72
CA ILE A 188 7.02 6.01 -10.55
C ILE A 188 7.31 6.85 -9.32
N TYR A 189 6.45 6.74 -8.30
CA TYR A 189 6.62 7.34 -6.98
C TYR A 189 6.80 6.25 -5.95
N ILE A 190 7.86 6.34 -5.13
CA ILE A 190 8.21 5.31 -4.16
C ILE A 190 8.93 5.91 -2.95
N GLY A 191 8.56 5.46 -1.75
CA GLY A 191 9.21 5.82 -0.51
C GLY A 191 10.44 4.94 -0.23
N VAL A 192 11.41 5.50 0.48
CA VAL A 192 12.61 4.79 0.95
C VAL A 192 12.54 4.66 2.46
N SER A 193 12.79 3.44 2.93
CA SER A 193 12.83 3.04 4.34
C SER A 193 14.21 2.47 4.69
N SER A 194 14.38 1.95 5.91
CA SER A 194 15.67 1.45 6.39
C SER A 194 15.50 0.28 7.36
N ASN A 195 16.50 -0.61 7.36
CA ASN A 195 16.71 -1.59 8.42
C ASN A 195 17.55 -1.05 9.59
N GLU A 196 17.95 0.21 9.59
CA GLU A 196 18.85 0.77 10.59
C GLU A 196 18.24 0.71 11.99
N GLU A 197 16.93 0.91 12.08
CA GLU A 197 16.14 0.73 13.29
C GLU A 197 16.31 -0.66 13.92
N THR A 198 16.33 -1.72 13.10
CA THR A 198 16.59 -3.10 13.56
C THR A 198 18.07 -3.35 13.82
N LEU A 199 18.97 -2.78 13.03
CA LEU A 199 20.42 -2.90 13.24
C LEU A 199 20.87 -2.28 14.56
N ALA A 200 20.12 -1.31 15.07
CA ALA A 200 20.32 -0.72 16.40
C ALA A 200 20.25 -1.73 17.57
N LEU A 201 19.68 -2.93 17.35
CA LEU A 201 19.73 -4.02 18.34
C LEU A 201 21.17 -4.44 18.71
N ASP A 202 22.09 -4.34 17.77
CA ASP A 202 23.51 -4.53 18.05
C ASP A 202 24.06 -3.28 18.76
N PRO A 203 24.45 -3.35 20.04
CA PRO A 203 24.95 -2.20 20.78
C PRO A 203 26.28 -1.66 20.23
N THR A 204 26.92 -2.37 19.31
CA THR A 204 28.16 -1.94 18.62
C THR A 204 27.88 -1.29 17.26
N TYR A 205 26.66 -1.34 16.76
CA TYR A 205 26.27 -0.66 15.55
C TYR A 205 26.33 0.86 15.74
N PRO A 206 27.00 1.60 14.85
CA PRO A 206 27.06 3.06 14.96
C PRO A 206 25.72 3.66 14.49
N CYS A 207 24.75 3.72 15.38
CA CYS A 207 23.41 4.22 15.10
C CYS A 207 23.32 5.73 15.28
N CYS A 208 22.56 6.47 14.48
CA CYS A 208 21.96 6.13 13.19
C CYS A 208 22.26 7.28 12.23
N SER A 209 22.16 7.07 10.93
CA SER A 209 22.49 8.10 9.93
C SER A 209 21.59 8.08 8.69
N PHE A 210 20.68 7.11 8.59
CA PHE A 210 19.70 7.03 7.49
C PHE A 210 18.74 8.22 7.52
N ARG A 211 18.32 8.66 6.35
CA ARG A 211 17.27 9.68 6.16
C ARG A 211 16.22 9.16 5.20
N GLY A 212 14.97 9.15 5.64
CA GLY A 212 13.81 8.83 4.82
C GLY A 212 13.69 9.75 3.62
N SER A 213 13.15 9.25 2.53
CA SER A 213 12.96 10.06 1.33
C SER A 213 11.85 9.53 0.44
N MET A 214 11.21 10.46 -0.29
CA MET A 214 10.32 10.16 -1.40
C MET A 214 11.04 10.37 -2.72
N VAL A 215 10.93 9.41 -3.66
CA VAL A 215 11.64 9.44 -4.94
C VAL A 215 10.64 9.34 -6.09
N ALA A 216 10.85 10.15 -7.13
CA ALA A 216 10.17 10.01 -8.40
C ALA A 216 11.15 9.57 -9.49
N LEU A 217 10.77 8.57 -10.28
CA LEU A 217 11.57 8.04 -11.38
C LEU A 217 10.79 8.09 -12.69
N ASN A 218 11.52 8.31 -13.77
CA ASN A 218 10.97 8.11 -15.10
C ASN A 218 10.66 6.62 -15.31
N GLU A 219 9.42 6.28 -15.57
CA GLU A 219 8.94 4.89 -15.69
C GLU A 219 9.71 4.08 -16.75
N LYS A 220 10.02 4.69 -17.90
CA LYS A 220 10.65 3.97 -19.03
C LYS A 220 12.14 3.72 -18.84
N THR A 221 12.82 4.61 -18.12
CA THR A 221 14.29 4.60 -18.06
C THR A 221 14.82 4.33 -16.66
N GLY A 222 14.00 4.42 -15.62
CA GLY A 222 14.43 4.36 -14.23
C GLY A 222 15.21 5.60 -13.76
N ALA A 223 15.37 6.64 -14.60
CA ALA A 223 16.11 7.84 -14.21
C ALA A 223 15.39 8.58 -13.08
N ILE A 224 16.11 8.93 -12.01
CA ILE A 224 15.57 9.74 -10.91
C ILE A 224 15.26 11.13 -11.45
N LEU A 225 14.01 11.56 -11.29
CA LEU A 225 13.52 12.88 -11.66
C LEU A 225 13.69 13.88 -10.52
N TRP A 226 13.34 13.45 -9.30
CA TRP A 226 13.58 14.19 -8.08
C TRP A 226 13.62 13.23 -6.88
N LYS A 227 14.25 13.66 -5.80
CA LYS A 227 14.29 13.00 -4.50
C LYS A 227 14.15 14.04 -3.41
N THR A 228 13.22 13.82 -2.47
CA THR A 228 12.95 14.72 -1.35
C THR A 228 13.18 13.96 -0.05
N PHE A 229 14.12 14.42 0.75
CA PHE A 229 14.35 13.92 2.10
C PHE A 229 13.33 14.54 3.06
N ASP A 230 12.93 13.78 4.06
CA ASP A 230 12.03 14.21 5.13
C ASP A 230 12.76 14.56 6.44
N MET A 231 14.06 14.40 6.45
CA MET A 231 14.94 14.70 7.59
C MET A 231 15.98 15.76 7.22
N PRO A 232 16.43 16.60 8.18
CA PRO A 232 17.53 17.52 7.96
C PRO A 232 18.81 16.83 7.48
N GLU A 233 19.68 17.57 6.81
CA GLU A 233 20.97 17.05 6.35
C GLU A 233 21.87 16.71 7.54
N ASN A 234 22.39 15.48 7.59
CA ASN A 234 23.29 15.01 8.63
C ASN A 234 24.71 14.66 8.12
N GLY A 235 24.97 14.86 6.83
CA GLY A 235 26.25 14.54 6.19
C GLY A 235 26.58 13.04 6.18
N GLY A 236 25.59 12.17 6.38
CA GLY A 236 25.79 10.72 6.53
C GLY A 236 26.46 10.34 7.85
N GLN A 237 26.43 11.23 8.84
CA GLN A 237 27.06 11.02 10.15
C GLN A 237 26.02 10.66 11.20
N THR A 238 26.45 9.86 12.17
CA THR A 238 25.65 9.53 13.37
C THR A 238 25.62 10.70 14.36
N GLY A 239 24.60 10.72 15.25
CA GLY A 239 24.43 11.77 16.26
C GLY A 239 23.74 13.04 15.74
N GLY A 240 23.21 13.01 14.52
CA GLY A 240 22.30 14.01 13.97
C GLY A 240 20.87 13.46 13.85
N TYR A 241 20.03 14.16 13.11
CA TYR A 241 18.70 13.64 12.73
C TYR A 241 18.85 12.42 11.83
N SER A 242 18.12 11.35 12.14
CA SER A 242 18.01 10.15 11.31
C SER A 242 16.67 9.46 11.56
N GLY A 243 16.18 8.71 10.58
CA GLY A 243 14.88 8.05 10.63
C GLY A 243 13.95 8.52 9.51
N GLY A 244 12.69 8.81 9.83
CA GLY A 244 11.70 9.32 8.87
C GLY A 244 11.33 8.33 7.77
N ALA A 245 11.36 7.04 8.03
CA ALA A 245 11.11 6.01 7.01
C ALA A 245 9.76 6.21 6.30
N ILE A 246 9.76 6.17 4.95
CA ILE A 246 8.54 6.19 4.13
C ILE A 246 8.33 4.78 3.60
N TRP A 247 7.43 4.03 4.22
CA TRP A 247 7.29 2.59 4.03
C TRP A 247 5.91 2.12 3.56
N GLN A 248 5.07 3.06 3.09
CA GLN A 248 3.75 2.78 2.52
C GLN A 248 3.58 3.43 1.13
N PRO A 249 2.61 2.97 0.31
CA PRO A 249 2.33 3.57 -0.97
C PRO A 249 1.83 5.02 -0.81
N PRO A 250 2.29 5.95 -1.66
CA PRO A 250 1.77 7.31 -1.67
C PRO A 250 0.37 7.38 -2.30
N VAL A 251 -0.37 8.44 -1.96
CA VAL A 251 -1.59 8.85 -2.66
C VAL A 251 -1.28 9.95 -3.67
N ILE A 252 -1.90 9.89 -4.83
CA ILE A 252 -1.76 10.90 -5.89
C ILE A 252 -3.08 11.62 -6.12
N ASP A 253 -3.15 12.89 -5.73
CA ASP A 253 -4.24 13.79 -6.10
C ASP A 253 -3.93 14.50 -7.43
N ARG A 254 -4.47 13.96 -8.50
CA ARG A 254 -4.32 14.52 -9.86
C ARG A 254 -4.88 15.92 -9.97
N LYS A 255 -5.98 16.21 -9.29
CA LYS A 255 -6.66 17.52 -9.34
C LYS A 255 -5.79 18.61 -8.73
N ARG A 256 -5.08 18.30 -7.63
CA ARG A 256 -4.20 19.23 -6.94
C ARG A 256 -2.76 19.18 -7.44
N GLY A 257 -2.40 18.19 -8.27
CA GLY A 257 -1.00 17.93 -8.64
C GLY A 257 -0.16 17.66 -7.40
N THR A 258 -0.67 16.88 -6.47
CA THR A 258 -0.10 16.67 -5.14
C THR A 258 0.04 15.18 -4.84
N LEU A 259 1.15 14.83 -4.21
CA LEU A 259 1.40 13.51 -3.64
C LEU A 259 1.32 13.64 -2.11
N PHE A 260 0.61 12.72 -1.46
CA PHE A 260 0.52 12.65 0.01
C PHE A 260 1.21 11.41 0.53
N ILE A 261 1.99 11.59 1.61
CA ILE A 261 2.67 10.52 2.35
C ILE A 261 2.63 10.80 3.85
N GLY A 262 2.79 9.75 4.65
CA GLY A 262 3.17 9.83 6.06
C GLY A 262 4.62 9.41 6.25
N THR A 263 5.27 9.91 7.29
CA THR A 263 6.66 9.58 7.65
C THR A 263 6.70 8.84 8.98
N GLY A 264 7.77 8.09 9.20
CA GLY A 264 8.06 7.44 10.46
C GLY A 264 8.77 8.35 11.47
N ASN A 265 9.10 7.76 12.61
CA ASN A 265 9.77 8.39 13.75
C ASN A 265 11.24 8.76 13.45
N ASN A 266 11.85 9.54 14.33
CA ASN A 266 13.29 9.69 14.41
C ASN A 266 13.94 8.41 15.02
N TYR A 267 15.05 7.94 14.47
CA TYR A 267 15.91 6.94 15.12
C TYR A 267 16.87 7.60 16.08
N THR A 268 17.40 8.78 15.73
CA THR A 268 18.21 9.67 16.57
C THR A 268 17.88 11.13 16.26
N ALA A 269 18.10 12.00 17.24
CA ALA A 269 18.13 13.45 17.08
C ALA A 269 19.43 14.01 17.69
N PRO A 270 19.82 15.26 17.35
CA PRO A 270 20.98 15.89 18.00
C PRO A 270 20.83 15.94 19.52
N ALA A 271 21.92 15.71 20.27
CA ALA A 271 21.90 15.60 21.72
C ALA A 271 21.37 16.86 22.43
N ASP A 272 21.53 18.04 21.85
CA ASP A 272 21.00 19.29 22.36
C ASP A 272 19.46 19.38 22.16
N VAL A 273 18.95 18.81 21.07
CA VAL A 273 17.50 18.68 20.82
C VAL A 273 16.89 17.69 21.82
N GLU A 274 17.47 16.50 21.99
CA GLU A 274 17.01 15.52 22.98
C GLU A 274 17.03 16.09 24.40
N ALA A 275 18.09 16.82 24.77
CA ALA A 275 18.18 17.49 26.09
C ALA A 275 17.11 18.58 26.26
N CYS A 276 16.83 19.34 25.20
CA CYS A 276 15.79 20.36 25.19
C CYS A 276 14.41 19.76 25.37
N GLU A 277 14.06 18.71 24.60
CA GLU A 277 12.78 18.02 24.70
C GLU A 277 12.57 17.38 26.09
N ASN A 278 13.63 16.82 26.70
CA ASN A 278 13.59 16.29 28.06
C ASN A 278 13.26 17.36 29.12
N MET A 279 13.81 18.58 28.96
CA MET A 279 13.66 19.64 29.97
C MET A 279 12.39 20.46 29.80
N THR A 280 11.90 20.58 28.57
CA THR A 280 10.79 21.45 28.20
C THR A 280 9.88 20.82 27.16
N PRO A 281 9.17 19.73 27.51
CA PRO A 281 8.40 18.92 26.53
C PRO A 281 7.25 19.66 25.82
N MET A 282 7.04 20.94 26.11
CA MET A 282 6.03 21.80 25.44
C MET A 282 6.67 22.82 24.49
N VAL A 283 7.99 22.79 24.34
CA VAL A 283 8.73 23.65 23.42
C VAL A 283 9.22 22.79 22.26
N ASN A 284 8.88 23.16 21.05
CA ASN A 284 9.40 22.50 19.86
C ASN A 284 10.88 22.86 19.70
N CYS A 285 11.75 21.90 19.97
CA CYS A 285 13.20 22.04 19.90
C CYS A 285 13.77 21.53 18.57
N GLU A 286 12.96 20.85 17.76
CA GLU A 286 13.39 20.19 16.52
C GLU A 286 13.60 21.19 15.40
N ALA A 287 14.37 20.80 14.40
CA ALA A 287 14.51 21.56 13.16
C ALA A 287 13.17 21.66 12.43
N ALA A 288 12.96 22.77 11.72
CA ALA A 288 11.72 23.02 10.99
C ALA A 288 11.47 22.06 9.81
N ASP A 289 12.54 21.41 9.33
CA ASP A 289 12.55 20.42 8.24
C ASP A 289 12.75 18.99 8.75
N ASP A 290 12.62 18.76 10.05
CA ASP A 290 12.55 17.44 10.67
C ASP A 290 11.09 16.97 10.65
N PHE A 291 10.74 16.22 9.60
CA PHE A 291 9.36 15.79 9.33
C PHE A 291 9.08 14.36 9.80
N PHE A 292 9.48 13.99 11.02
CA PHE A 292 9.05 12.74 11.63
C PHE A 292 7.55 12.77 11.95
N ASP A 293 6.86 11.63 11.94
CA ASP A 293 5.43 11.45 12.21
C ASP A 293 4.52 12.50 11.55
N THR A 294 4.88 12.85 10.34
CA THR A 294 4.34 13.99 9.63
C THR A 294 3.55 13.57 8.41
N ALA A 295 2.36 14.14 8.24
CA ALA A 295 1.65 14.12 6.97
C ALA A 295 2.27 15.17 6.04
N LEU A 296 2.81 14.73 4.91
CA LEU A 296 3.44 15.58 3.89
C LEU A 296 2.61 15.62 2.62
N ALA A 297 2.47 16.82 2.07
CA ALA A 297 2.00 17.06 0.72
C ALA A 297 3.14 17.56 -0.15
N LEU A 298 3.48 16.80 -1.18
CA LEU A 298 4.55 17.13 -2.12
C LEU A 298 3.97 17.50 -3.48
N ASP A 299 4.62 18.44 -4.17
CA ASP A 299 4.31 18.72 -5.56
C ASP A 299 4.75 17.54 -6.45
N LEU A 300 3.84 16.99 -7.25
CA LEU A 300 4.09 15.81 -8.09
C LEU A 300 5.26 15.99 -9.06
N LYS A 301 5.48 17.18 -9.58
CA LYS A 301 6.49 17.42 -10.62
C LYS A 301 7.87 17.70 -10.06
N THR A 302 7.93 18.32 -8.88
CA THR A 302 9.18 18.86 -8.33
C THR A 302 9.61 18.21 -7.03
N GLY A 303 8.70 17.48 -6.35
CA GLY A 303 8.94 16.93 -5.01
C GLY A 303 8.98 17.99 -3.91
N GLN A 304 8.74 19.27 -4.20
CA GLN A 304 8.75 20.31 -3.18
C GLN A 304 7.61 20.14 -2.19
N VAL A 305 7.90 20.36 -0.90
CA VAL A 305 6.90 20.34 0.17
C VAL A 305 5.92 21.50 -0.02
N LYS A 306 4.65 21.19 -0.20
CA LYS A 306 3.55 22.17 -0.26
C LYS A 306 3.05 22.53 1.14
N TRP A 307 2.91 21.53 1.96
CA TRP A 307 2.60 21.66 3.38
C TRP A 307 3.06 20.40 4.14
N ALA A 308 3.32 20.59 5.41
CA ALA A 308 3.67 19.54 6.37
C ALA A 308 2.80 19.69 7.61
N LYS A 309 2.32 18.58 8.16
CA LYS A 309 1.54 18.54 9.39
C LYS A 309 2.05 17.45 10.31
N LYS A 310 2.84 17.82 11.31
CA LYS A 310 3.24 16.93 12.39
C LYS A 310 2.02 16.57 13.25
N LEU A 311 1.82 15.28 13.50
CA LEU A 311 0.63 14.75 14.18
C LEU A 311 0.95 14.13 15.53
N GLN A 312 2.23 14.05 15.87
CA GLN A 312 2.73 13.53 17.15
C GLN A 312 3.72 14.51 17.76
N GLY A 313 3.94 14.43 19.07
CA GLY A 313 5.05 15.09 19.75
C GLY A 313 6.39 14.45 19.42
N PHE A 314 7.46 14.86 20.11
CA PHE A 314 8.80 14.33 19.90
C PHE A 314 8.78 12.79 19.98
N ASP A 315 9.23 12.15 18.91
CA ASP A 315 9.28 10.70 18.76
C ASP A 315 10.66 10.26 18.30
N THR A 316 11.43 9.66 19.21
CA THR A 316 12.75 9.10 18.94
C THR A 316 12.79 7.69 19.49
N TRP A 317 12.94 6.70 18.60
CA TRP A 317 12.83 5.30 18.97
C TRP A 317 13.60 4.40 17.98
N THR A 318 14.10 3.26 18.49
CA THR A 318 14.62 2.13 17.70
C THR A 318 14.17 0.81 18.32
N VAL A 319 14.28 -0.28 17.57
CA VAL A 319 13.97 -1.64 18.05
C VAL A 319 14.81 -2.03 19.28
N ALA A 320 15.97 -1.39 19.50
CA ALA A 320 16.77 -1.57 20.68
C ALA A 320 16.02 -1.25 21.99
N CYS A 321 15.00 -0.38 21.93
CA CYS A 321 14.25 0.03 23.12
C CYS A 321 13.33 -1.08 23.67
N ILE A 322 12.93 -2.03 22.85
CA ILE A 322 11.99 -3.11 23.26
C ILE A 322 12.59 -4.51 23.24
N LEU A 323 13.59 -4.79 22.40
CA LEU A 323 14.13 -6.14 22.24
C LEU A 323 15.52 -6.33 22.85
N SER A 324 16.18 -5.29 23.37
CA SER A 324 17.47 -5.43 24.05
C SER A 324 17.30 -6.12 25.40
N THR A 325 18.20 -7.04 25.70
CA THR A 325 18.22 -7.78 27.00
C THR A 325 18.94 -7.02 28.11
N GLY A 326 19.44 -5.81 27.85
CA GLY A 326 20.17 -4.95 28.77
C GLY A 326 20.32 -3.54 28.23
N PRO A 327 21.06 -2.64 28.91
CA PRO A 327 21.29 -1.29 28.41
C PRO A 327 21.89 -1.32 26.99
N ASN A 328 21.26 -0.60 26.08
CA ASN A 328 21.72 -0.46 24.70
C ASN A 328 21.85 1.03 24.36
N PRO A 329 23.05 1.51 23.97
CA PRO A 329 23.28 2.93 23.66
C PRO A 329 22.47 3.41 22.47
N ASN A 330 21.96 2.49 21.64
CA ASN A 330 21.17 2.79 20.45
C ASN A 330 19.66 2.92 20.76
N CYS A 331 19.22 2.74 22.02
CA CYS A 331 17.89 3.18 22.44
C CYS A 331 17.97 4.64 22.91
N PRO A 332 17.32 5.60 22.26
CA PRO A 332 17.32 7.01 22.64
C PRO A 332 16.79 7.24 24.06
N VAL A 333 17.20 8.33 24.71
CA VAL A 333 16.70 8.72 26.02
C VAL A 333 16.38 10.22 26.01
N PRO A 334 15.10 10.61 26.12
CA PRO A 334 13.93 9.75 26.36
C PRO A 334 13.59 8.89 25.14
N THR A 335 13.08 7.70 25.40
CA THR A 335 12.44 6.92 24.35
C THR A 335 10.96 7.26 24.30
N SER A 336 10.40 7.31 23.11
CA SER A 336 9.00 7.51 22.85
C SER A 336 8.30 6.21 22.41
N PRO A 337 6.99 6.20 22.24
CA PRO A 337 6.25 4.98 21.97
C PRO A 337 6.31 4.47 20.51
N ASP A 338 7.05 5.11 19.60
CA ASP A 338 7.12 4.75 18.17
C ASP A 338 5.75 4.83 17.48
N PHE A 339 5.24 6.04 17.34
CA PHE A 339 3.92 6.28 16.76
C PHE A 339 3.97 6.73 15.28
N ASP A 340 4.71 5.97 14.46
CA ASP A 340 4.81 6.20 13.03
C ASP A 340 3.47 6.54 12.37
N LEU A 341 3.47 7.59 11.55
CA LEU A 341 2.36 7.91 10.67
C LEU A 341 2.46 7.19 9.33
N GLY A 342 3.64 6.72 8.95
CA GLY A 342 3.91 6.12 7.65
C GLY A 342 3.22 4.78 7.40
N GLY A 343 2.77 4.08 8.45
CA GLY A 343 2.35 2.69 8.40
C GLY A 343 1.16 2.38 7.53
N SER A 344 0.07 3.12 7.65
CA SER A 344 -1.18 2.75 6.98
C SER A 344 -1.29 3.21 5.52
N GLY A 345 -0.40 4.08 5.05
CA GLY A 345 -0.59 4.81 3.79
C GLY A 345 -1.84 5.71 3.82
N PRO A 346 -1.80 6.88 3.19
CA PRO A 346 -2.96 7.76 3.16
C PRO A 346 -4.11 7.19 2.31
N ASN A 347 -5.34 7.66 2.60
CA ASN A 347 -6.50 7.49 1.72
C ASN A 347 -7.01 8.87 1.30
N LEU A 348 -7.21 9.09 0.00
CA LEU A 348 -7.92 10.30 -0.47
C LEU A 348 -9.38 9.95 -0.69
N VAL A 349 -10.28 10.52 0.11
CA VAL A 349 -11.70 10.24 0.06
C VAL A 349 -12.53 11.52 0.25
N GLY A 350 -13.39 11.84 -0.72
CA GLY A 350 -14.13 13.11 -0.69
C GLY A 350 -13.20 14.32 -0.60
N ASP A 351 -13.41 15.11 0.46
CA ASP A 351 -12.63 16.34 0.72
C ASP A 351 -11.59 16.16 1.83
N ILE A 352 -11.20 14.93 2.15
CA ILE A 352 -10.17 14.63 3.15
C ILE A 352 -9.07 13.72 2.60
N VAL A 353 -7.87 13.90 3.14
CA VAL A 353 -6.81 12.91 3.08
C VAL A 353 -6.64 12.31 4.48
N GLY A 354 -6.80 11.00 4.59
CA GLY A 354 -6.82 10.29 5.86
C GLY A 354 -5.53 9.50 6.09
N PHE A 355 -5.10 9.41 7.35
CA PHE A 355 -3.90 8.71 7.78
C PHE A 355 -4.18 7.89 9.03
N GLY A 356 -3.88 6.61 9.00
CA GLY A 356 -3.78 5.81 10.21
C GLY A 356 -2.39 5.93 10.83
N GLN A 357 -2.31 5.81 12.15
CA GLN A 357 -1.08 5.96 12.92
C GLN A 357 -0.91 4.83 13.93
N LYS A 358 0.32 4.44 14.25
CA LYS A 358 0.63 3.45 15.31
C LYS A 358 0.07 3.85 16.68
N SER A 359 -0.23 5.13 16.91
CA SER A 359 -0.96 5.60 18.11
C SER A 359 -2.39 5.06 18.22
N GLY A 360 -2.91 4.38 17.20
CA GLY A 360 -4.30 3.95 17.13
C GLY A 360 -5.29 5.04 16.72
N ILE A 361 -4.79 6.21 16.36
CA ILE A 361 -5.60 7.34 15.89
C ILE A 361 -5.67 7.33 14.37
N TYR A 362 -6.86 7.53 13.84
CA TYR A 362 -7.06 7.90 12.44
C TYR A 362 -7.26 9.40 12.31
N TRP A 363 -6.45 10.03 11.46
CA TRP A 363 -6.43 11.47 11.23
C TRP A 363 -7.02 11.79 9.87
N ALA A 364 -7.98 12.69 9.80
CA ALA A 364 -8.52 13.24 8.56
C ALA A 364 -8.09 14.69 8.41
N LEU A 365 -7.36 14.98 7.35
CA LEU A 365 -6.80 16.30 7.07
C LEU A 365 -7.42 16.91 5.82
N ASN A 366 -7.47 18.23 5.79
CA ASN A 366 -7.80 18.98 4.59
C ASN A 366 -6.65 18.86 3.58
N PRO A 367 -6.85 18.33 2.37
CA PRO A 367 -5.78 18.08 1.39
C PRO A 367 -5.14 19.37 0.83
N ASP A 368 -5.78 20.53 0.97
CA ASP A 368 -5.24 21.81 0.48
C ASP A 368 -4.22 22.43 1.43
N ASN A 369 -4.30 22.14 2.74
CA ASN A 369 -3.49 22.86 3.74
C ASN A 369 -3.05 22.04 4.96
N GLY A 370 -3.41 20.76 5.07
CA GLY A 370 -3.04 19.88 6.17
C GLY A 370 -3.77 20.13 7.49
N ASN A 371 -4.77 21.02 7.52
CA ASN A 371 -5.55 21.25 8.74
C ASN A 371 -6.36 20.02 9.11
N ILE A 372 -6.37 19.68 10.41
CA ILE A 372 -7.16 18.57 10.92
C ILE A 372 -8.65 18.90 10.75
N VAL A 373 -9.38 18.04 10.02
CA VAL A 373 -10.84 18.09 9.89
C VAL A 373 -11.47 17.36 11.07
N TRP A 374 -11.00 16.15 11.33
CA TRP A 374 -11.32 15.37 12.52
C TRP A 374 -10.20 14.35 12.82
N SER A 375 -10.18 13.84 14.04
CA SER A 375 -9.33 12.73 14.45
C SER A 375 -10.10 11.81 15.38
N THR A 376 -9.86 10.49 15.28
CA THR A 376 -10.59 9.50 16.05
C THR A 376 -9.63 8.45 16.61
N PRO A 377 -9.54 8.31 17.95
CA PRO A 377 -8.92 7.14 18.56
C PRO A 377 -9.77 5.91 18.24
N VAL A 378 -9.21 4.98 17.46
CA VAL A 378 -9.92 3.77 17.04
C VAL A 378 -9.61 2.60 17.99
N GLY A 379 -8.42 2.59 18.56
CA GLY A 379 -7.97 1.59 19.53
C GLY A 379 -6.67 2.03 20.20
N PRO A 380 -6.07 1.14 21.02
CA PRO A 380 -4.78 1.42 21.66
C PRO A 380 -3.67 1.56 20.64
N GLY A 381 -2.71 2.45 20.93
CA GLY A 381 -1.44 2.53 20.22
C GLY A 381 -0.43 1.56 20.79
N ALA A 382 0.55 1.18 19.96
CA ALA A 382 1.69 0.37 20.35
C ALA A 382 2.81 0.54 19.32
N SER A 383 4.06 0.20 19.68
CA SER A 383 5.22 0.27 18.77
C SER A 383 5.12 -0.71 17.58
N LEU A 384 4.38 -1.80 17.73
CA LEU A 384 4.05 -2.75 16.66
C LEU A 384 2.54 -2.78 16.44
N GLY A 385 1.87 -1.63 16.49
CA GLY A 385 0.44 -1.63 16.55
C GLY A 385 -0.27 -0.34 16.23
N GLY A 386 -1.42 -0.18 16.83
CA GLY A 386 -2.37 0.82 16.41
C GLY A 386 -2.89 0.51 14.99
N ILE A 387 -2.68 1.40 14.03
CA ILE A 387 -3.09 1.26 12.63
C ILE A 387 -1.83 1.17 11.78
N GLU A 388 -1.55 0.00 11.16
CA GLU A 388 -0.28 -0.22 10.47
C GLU A 388 -0.39 -0.26 8.93
N TRP A 389 -0.89 -1.33 8.31
CA TRP A 389 -0.54 -1.63 6.93
C TRP A 389 -1.60 -1.39 5.88
N GLY A 390 -2.55 -0.56 6.13
CA GLY A 390 -3.49 -0.11 5.13
C GLY A 390 -4.91 -0.07 5.63
N THR A 391 -5.58 0.97 5.20
CA THR A 391 -6.99 1.21 5.47
C THR A 391 -7.75 1.28 4.16
N ALA A 392 -9.00 0.85 4.13
CA ALA A 392 -9.83 0.88 2.94
C ALA A 392 -10.97 1.88 3.06
N THR A 393 -11.51 2.31 1.91
CA THR A 393 -12.70 3.16 1.89
C THR A 393 -13.62 2.81 0.73
N ASP A 394 -14.93 2.80 0.99
CA ASP A 394 -15.98 2.71 -0.03
C ASP A 394 -16.52 4.08 -0.45
N GLY A 395 -15.92 5.17 0.06
CA GLY A 395 -16.35 6.55 -0.17
C GLY A 395 -17.31 7.10 0.91
N GLU A 396 -17.96 6.23 1.68
CA GLU A 396 -18.83 6.59 2.81
C GLU A 396 -18.19 6.25 4.16
N ARG A 397 -17.39 5.18 4.19
CA ARG A 397 -16.75 4.64 5.39
C ARG A 397 -15.26 4.45 5.16
N ILE A 398 -14.52 4.50 6.26
CA ILE A 398 -13.10 4.10 6.33
C ILE A 398 -13.04 2.85 7.20
N TYR A 399 -12.43 1.81 6.68
CA TYR A 399 -12.26 0.52 7.35
C TYR A 399 -10.82 0.39 7.83
N VAL A 400 -10.66 -0.01 9.09
CA VAL A 400 -9.39 0.02 9.81
C VAL A 400 -9.20 -1.29 10.57
N ALA A 401 -7.99 -1.84 10.53
CA ALA A 401 -7.55 -2.90 11.44
C ALA A 401 -6.77 -2.27 12.60
N ILE A 402 -7.01 -2.74 13.81
CA ILE A 402 -6.29 -2.35 15.03
C ILE A 402 -5.45 -3.53 15.51
N SER A 403 -4.14 -3.32 15.54
CA SER A 403 -3.17 -4.34 15.97
C SER A 403 -3.27 -4.64 17.47
N ASN A 404 -3.20 -3.61 18.32
CA ASN A 404 -3.12 -3.73 19.79
C ASN A 404 -2.06 -4.75 20.25
N SER A 405 -0.83 -4.63 19.75
CA SER A 405 0.26 -5.58 20.05
C SER A 405 0.67 -5.62 21.52
N ASP A 406 0.42 -4.55 22.27
CA ASP A 406 0.71 -4.48 23.71
C ASP A 406 -0.42 -5.05 24.57
N LEU A 407 -1.48 -5.61 23.95
CA LEU A 407 -2.62 -6.24 24.61
C LEU A 407 -3.30 -5.33 25.65
N LEU A 408 -3.37 -4.04 25.38
CA LEU A 408 -3.99 -3.04 26.25
C LEU A 408 -5.51 -3.17 26.25
N PRO A 409 -6.18 -3.02 27.41
CA PRO A 409 -7.63 -3.11 27.48
C PRO A 409 -8.33 -1.90 26.83
N TYR A 410 -9.33 -2.15 26.01
CA TYR A 410 -10.21 -1.12 25.45
C TYR A 410 -11.61 -1.64 25.20
N THR A 411 -12.55 -0.72 24.99
CA THR A 411 -13.98 -1.03 24.87
C THR A 411 -14.46 -0.79 23.45
N LEU A 412 -15.02 -1.81 22.83
CA LEU A 412 -15.55 -1.76 21.46
C LEU A 412 -16.87 -0.97 21.38
N VAL A 413 -17.05 -0.23 20.30
CA VAL A 413 -18.24 0.55 20.01
C VAL A 413 -19.04 -0.11 18.87
N PRO A 414 -20.38 -0.19 18.94
CA PRO A 414 -21.25 0.18 20.04
C PRO A 414 -21.51 -0.96 21.07
N SER A 415 -20.82 -2.11 20.93
CA SER A 415 -21.14 -3.33 21.70
C SER A 415 -20.89 -3.17 23.21
N GLY A 416 -19.95 -2.31 23.60
CA GLY A 416 -19.50 -2.20 24.99
C GLY A 416 -18.61 -3.37 25.46
N GLN A 417 -18.23 -4.28 24.55
CA GLN A 417 -17.33 -5.39 24.85
C GLN A 417 -15.93 -4.89 25.18
N GLN A 418 -15.38 -5.31 26.29
CA GLN A 418 -13.97 -5.09 26.61
C GLN A 418 -13.10 -6.20 26.04
N ILE A 419 -12.01 -5.80 25.37
CA ILE A 419 -11.02 -6.74 24.81
C ILE A 419 -9.59 -6.20 25.05
N THR A 420 -8.61 -7.07 24.86
CA THR A 420 -7.16 -6.74 24.94
C THR A 420 -6.40 -7.17 23.69
N TRP A 421 -7.07 -7.39 22.57
CA TRP A 421 -6.47 -7.89 21.32
C TRP A 421 -6.98 -7.12 20.10
N GLY A 422 -6.67 -7.60 18.91
CA GLY A 422 -6.99 -6.97 17.64
C GLY A 422 -8.49 -6.90 17.33
N ALA A 423 -8.84 -5.95 16.48
CA ALA A 423 -10.21 -5.73 16.02
C ALA A 423 -10.22 -4.99 14.67
N TRP A 424 -11.37 -5.04 14.00
CA TRP A 424 -11.66 -4.24 12.81
C TRP A 424 -12.72 -3.20 13.13
N SER A 425 -12.65 -2.05 12.45
CA SER A 425 -13.53 -0.91 12.71
C SER A 425 -13.99 -0.26 11.42
N ALA A 426 -15.16 0.37 11.44
CA ALA A 426 -15.60 1.30 10.40
C ALA A 426 -15.84 2.68 11.00
N LEU A 427 -15.33 3.70 10.31
CA LEU A 427 -15.51 5.11 10.62
C LEU A 427 -16.38 5.77 9.55
N ASP A 428 -17.22 6.71 9.94
CA ASP A 428 -17.93 7.60 9.03
C ASP A 428 -16.95 8.62 8.43
N VAL A 429 -16.87 8.70 7.10
CA VAL A 429 -15.92 9.60 6.40
C VAL A 429 -16.10 11.06 6.76
N ALA A 430 -17.34 11.52 6.91
CA ALA A 430 -17.64 12.93 7.13
C ALA A 430 -17.33 13.40 8.56
N THR A 431 -17.44 12.51 9.55
CA THR A 431 -17.44 12.87 10.96
C THR A 431 -16.36 12.18 11.80
N GLY A 432 -15.74 11.12 11.27
CA GLY A 432 -14.83 10.26 12.01
C GLY A 432 -15.50 9.37 13.06
N LYS A 433 -16.83 9.39 13.16
CA LYS A 433 -17.54 8.59 14.15
C LYS A 433 -17.34 7.09 13.91
N ILE A 434 -16.97 6.34 14.94
CA ILE A 434 -16.97 4.89 14.89
C ILE A 434 -18.40 4.38 14.72
N LEU A 435 -18.64 3.65 13.63
CA LEU A 435 -19.94 3.06 13.29
C LEU A 435 -20.09 1.68 13.91
N TRP A 436 -19.05 0.87 13.82
CA TRP A 436 -18.95 -0.43 14.44
C TRP A 436 -17.49 -0.83 14.67
N GLN A 437 -17.29 -1.71 15.64
CA GLN A 437 -16.03 -2.42 15.89
C GLN A 437 -16.32 -3.90 16.16
N THR A 438 -15.51 -4.77 15.56
CA THR A 438 -15.63 -6.22 15.67
C THR A 438 -14.30 -6.79 16.13
N ALA A 439 -14.26 -7.46 17.28
CA ALA A 439 -13.09 -8.16 17.76
C ALA A 439 -12.71 -9.31 16.82
N ASP A 440 -11.40 -9.57 16.64
CA ASP A 440 -10.97 -10.84 16.07
C ASP A 440 -11.55 -12.00 16.91
N PRO A 441 -12.15 -13.03 16.29
CA PRO A 441 -12.69 -14.18 17.01
C PRO A 441 -11.66 -14.97 17.82
N THR A 442 -10.35 -14.79 17.53
CA THR A 442 -9.24 -15.45 18.25
C THR A 442 -8.68 -14.51 19.32
N PRO A 443 -9.02 -14.69 20.60
CA PRO A 443 -8.50 -13.83 21.67
C PRO A 443 -6.98 -13.83 21.76
N GLY A 444 -6.41 -12.64 22.00
CA GLY A 444 -4.95 -12.45 22.12
C GLY A 444 -4.22 -12.32 20.79
N THR A 445 -4.92 -12.37 19.66
CA THR A 445 -4.30 -12.11 18.35
C THR A 445 -4.19 -10.62 18.07
N ILE A 446 -3.32 -10.26 17.14
CA ILE A 446 -3.13 -8.89 16.68
C ILE A 446 -3.52 -8.78 15.21
N ASP A 447 -4.09 -7.64 14.79
CA ASP A 447 -4.58 -7.43 13.42
C ASP A 447 -3.86 -6.25 12.80
N ARG A 448 -2.71 -6.52 12.17
CA ARG A 448 -1.87 -5.51 11.54
C ARG A 448 -2.18 -5.29 10.07
N GLY A 449 -2.87 -6.27 9.47
CA GLY A 449 -3.04 -6.36 8.03
C GLY A 449 -3.80 -5.20 7.42
N SER A 450 -3.49 -4.90 6.16
CA SER A 450 -4.35 -4.06 5.35
C SER A 450 -5.72 -4.72 5.14
N VAL A 451 -6.73 -3.90 4.90
CA VAL A 451 -8.09 -4.36 4.59
C VAL A 451 -8.47 -3.96 3.17
N SER A 452 -9.35 -4.72 2.55
CA SER A 452 -9.93 -4.39 1.24
C SER A 452 -11.45 -4.37 1.31
N VAL A 453 -12.11 -3.60 0.44
CA VAL A 453 -13.57 -3.51 0.42
C VAL A 453 -14.12 -3.61 -1.00
N ALA A 454 -15.22 -4.34 -1.19
CA ALA A 454 -15.96 -4.37 -2.45
C ALA A 454 -17.41 -4.74 -2.21
N ASN A 455 -18.32 -4.08 -2.90
CA ASN A 455 -19.76 -4.40 -2.93
C ASN A 455 -20.37 -4.70 -1.54
N GLY A 456 -20.01 -3.90 -0.53
CA GLY A 456 -20.54 -4.04 0.83
C GLY A 456 -19.89 -5.14 1.68
N VAL A 457 -18.79 -5.72 1.24
CA VAL A 457 -18.00 -6.70 1.99
C VAL A 457 -16.61 -6.15 2.27
N VAL A 458 -16.17 -6.20 3.52
CA VAL A 458 -14.80 -5.90 3.97
C VAL A 458 -14.04 -7.20 4.13
N TYR A 459 -12.83 -7.28 3.58
CA TYR A 459 -11.94 -8.43 3.68
C TYR A 459 -10.76 -8.06 4.56
N ALA A 460 -10.46 -8.88 5.55
CA ALA A 460 -9.42 -8.63 6.53
C ALA A 460 -8.68 -9.91 6.90
N GLY A 461 -7.35 -9.81 6.96
CA GLY A 461 -6.50 -10.87 7.45
C GLY A 461 -6.24 -10.75 8.95
N SER A 462 -5.84 -11.85 9.57
CA SER A 462 -5.49 -11.94 10.99
C SER A 462 -4.13 -12.61 11.19
N ASN A 463 -3.42 -12.21 12.24
CA ASN A 463 -2.20 -12.90 12.65
C ASN A 463 -2.46 -14.36 13.11
N SER A 464 -3.70 -14.70 13.46
CA SER A 464 -4.10 -16.08 13.76
C SER A 464 -4.05 -17.02 12.54
N GLY A 465 -3.88 -16.48 11.33
CA GLY A 465 -3.90 -17.24 10.08
C GLY A 465 -5.28 -17.33 9.44
N GLN A 466 -6.26 -16.67 10.01
CA GLN A 466 -7.61 -16.61 9.45
C GLN A 466 -7.73 -15.45 8.44
N MET A 467 -8.51 -15.71 7.40
CA MET A 467 -9.00 -14.72 6.42
C MET A 467 -10.49 -14.52 6.68
N TYR A 468 -10.94 -13.26 6.78
CA TYR A 468 -12.33 -12.94 7.11
C TYR A 468 -12.99 -12.08 6.04
N ALA A 469 -14.30 -12.25 5.90
CA ALA A 469 -15.19 -11.32 5.21
C ALA A 469 -16.25 -10.80 6.18
N LEU A 470 -16.36 -9.47 6.26
CA LEU A 470 -17.29 -8.79 7.18
C LEU A 470 -18.31 -7.98 6.38
N ASP A 471 -19.52 -7.86 6.91
CA ASP A 471 -20.54 -6.93 6.40
C ASP A 471 -20.08 -5.49 6.65
N ALA A 472 -19.85 -4.74 5.57
CA ALA A 472 -19.39 -3.35 5.61
C ALA A 472 -20.30 -2.42 6.43
N LYS A 473 -21.59 -2.74 6.53
CA LYS A 473 -22.59 -1.91 7.22
C LYS A 473 -22.54 -2.07 8.75
N ASN A 474 -22.23 -3.26 9.27
CA ASN A 474 -22.38 -3.57 10.68
C ASN A 474 -21.25 -4.39 11.30
N GLY A 475 -20.22 -4.75 10.53
CA GLY A 475 -19.05 -5.50 10.98
C GLY A 475 -19.31 -6.98 11.28
N LYS A 476 -20.49 -7.52 10.94
CA LYS A 476 -20.76 -8.95 11.16
C LYS A 476 -19.86 -9.81 10.30
N ILE A 477 -19.18 -10.79 10.90
CA ILE A 477 -18.39 -11.78 10.15
C ILE A 477 -19.37 -12.67 9.37
N LEU A 478 -19.16 -12.74 8.06
CA LEU A 478 -20.00 -13.48 7.10
C LEU A 478 -19.31 -14.74 6.60
N TRP A 479 -17.97 -14.76 6.57
CA TRP A 479 -17.17 -15.87 6.09
C TRP A 479 -15.80 -15.85 6.76
N ASN A 480 -15.18 -17.01 6.91
CA ASN A 480 -13.78 -17.14 7.29
C ASN A 480 -13.15 -18.36 6.62
N PHE A 481 -11.81 -18.31 6.48
CA PHE A 481 -11.01 -19.39 5.93
C PHE A 481 -9.66 -19.46 6.67
N GLU A 482 -9.27 -20.67 7.06
CA GLU A 482 -7.97 -20.92 7.69
C GLU A 482 -6.90 -21.07 6.60
N SER A 483 -6.00 -20.09 6.48
CA SER A 483 -4.97 -20.07 5.44
C SER A 483 -3.73 -20.89 5.79
N GLY A 484 -3.49 -21.12 7.07
CA GLY A 484 -2.34 -21.87 7.60
C GLY A 484 -1.15 -21.01 7.98
N GLY A 485 -1.18 -19.70 7.81
CA GLY A 485 -0.14 -18.76 8.23
C GLY A 485 -0.69 -17.36 8.44
N THR A 486 0.07 -16.52 9.11
CA THR A 486 -0.30 -15.12 9.37
C THR A 486 -0.68 -14.39 8.09
N VAL A 487 -1.78 -13.64 8.11
CA VAL A 487 -2.29 -12.86 6.98
C VAL A 487 -2.24 -11.38 7.33
N ILE A 488 -1.38 -10.63 6.64
CA ILE A 488 -1.13 -9.20 6.91
C ILE A 488 -1.42 -8.30 5.69
N ASP A 489 -2.01 -8.86 4.65
CA ASP A 489 -2.46 -8.13 3.46
C ASP A 489 -3.98 -8.23 3.32
N GLY A 490 -4.58 -7.29 2.59
CA GLY A 490 -5.92 -7.42 2.05
C GLY A 490 -5.86 -8.08 0.66
N PRO A 491 -6.91 -8.77 0.21
CA PRO A 491 -6.94 -9.34 -1.13
C PRO A 491 -7.04 -8.27 -2.21
N SER A 492 -6.50 -8.54 -3.39
CA SER A 492 -6.98 -7.90 -4.61
C SER A 492 -8.25 -8.59 -5.11
N ILE A 493 -9.19 -7.79 -5.62
CA ILE A 493 -10.52 -8.26 -6.02
C ILE A 493 -10.73 -7.91 -7.49
N VAL A 494 -10.79 -8.94 -8.35
CA VAL A 494 -10.90 -8.77 -9.80
C VAL A 494 -11.79 -9.87 -10.39
N ASP A 495 -12.75 -9.47 -11.21
CA ASP A 495 -13.67 -10.38 -11.91
C ASP A 495 -14.29 -11.43 -10.97
N SER A 496 -14.83 -10.97 -9.84
CA SER A 496 -15.46 -11.80 -8.81
C SER A 496 -14.54 -12.90 -8.23
N THR A 497 -13.24 -12.62 -8.23
CA THR A 497 -12.21 -13.48 -7.63
C THR A 497 -11.36 -12.66 -6.68
N LEU A 498 -11.10 -13.20 -5.50
CA LEU A 498 -10.16 -12.65 -4.51
C LEU A 498 -8.81 -13.34 -4.67
N TYR A 499 -7.71 -12.58 -4.79
CA TYR A 499 -6.36 -13.11 -4.79
C TYR A 499 -5.67 -12.67 -3.50
N TRP A 500 -5.28 -13.62 -2.65
CA TRP A 500 -4.85 -13.35 -1.29
C TRP A 500 -3.62 -14.16 -0.90
N GLY A 501 -2.58 -13.47 -0.40
CA GLY A 501 -1.37 -14.07 0.12
C GLY A 501 -1.55 -14.65 1.53
N SER A 502 -0.63 -15.49 1.96
CA SER A 502 -0.55 -16.01 3.32
C SER A 502 0.88 -16.34 3.68
N GLY A 503 1.25 -16.01 4.90
CA GLY A 503 2.56 -16.22 5.49
C GLY A 503 3.28 -14.91 5.80
N TYR A 504 3.65 -14.74 7.06
CA TYR A 504 4.52 -13.67 7.54
C TYR A 504 5.14 -14.10 8.87
N ARG A 505 6.31 -14.70 8.81
CA ARG A 505 7.02 -15.18 10.02
C ARG A 505 7.87 -14.13 10.69
N GLU A 506 8.09 -13.01 10.03
CA GLU A 506 8.75 -11.86 10.64
C GLU A 506 7.86 -11.31 11.77
N ILE A 507 8.43 -10.72 12.77
CA ILE A 507 7.73 -10.06 13.89
C ILE A 507 6.52 -10.86 14.41
N ALA A 508 6.77 -11.94 15.16
CA ALA A 508 5.75 -12.73 15.89
C ALA A 508 4.61 -13.33 15.02
N GLY A 509 4.90 -13.67 13.76
CA GLY A 509 3.93 -14.31 12.87
C GLY A 509 4.25 -15.78 12.57
N THR A 510 3.32 -16.44 11.89
CA THR A 510 3.44 -17.81 11.38
C THR A 510 3.66 -17.79 9.87
N GLY A 511 4.69 -18.49 9.41
CA GLY A 511 4.99 -18.59 7.99
C GLY A 511 3.98 -19.46 7.24
N ASN A 512 3.75 -19.11 5.98
CA ASN A 512 3.08 -19.93 4.98
C ASN A 512 3.51 -19.44 3.59
N ASN A 513 3.45 -20.31 2.61
CA ASN A 513 3.90 -19.98 1.24
C ASN A 513 2.77 -20.14 0.22
N LYS A 514 1.58 -19.69 0.56
CA LYS A 514 0.40 -19.86 -0.29
C LYS A 514 -0.13 -18.55 -0.83
N VAL A 515 -0.60 -18.60 -2.07
CA VAL A 515 -1.51 -17.61 -2.66
C VAL A 515 -2.78 -18.34 -3.04
N PHE A 516 -3.90 -17.82 -2.57
CA PHE A 516 -5.22 -18.35 -2.82
C PHE A 516 -5.96 -17.47 -3.83
N ALA A 517 -6.70 -18.09 -4.75
CA ALA A 517 -7.78 -17.43 -5.47
C ALA A 517 -9.11 -17.98 -4.98
N PHE A 518 -9.98 -17.12 -4.48
CA PHE A 518 -11.33 -17.51 -4.02
C PHE A 518 -12.38 -17.00 -4.98
N THR A 519 -13.39 -17.84 -5.26
CA THR A 519 -14.58 -17.49 -6.02
C THR A 519 -15.81 -18.13 -5.40
N LEU A 520 -17.00 -17.69 -5.79
CA LEU A 520 -18.23 -18.34 -5.33
C LEU A 520 -18.30 -19.78 -5.86
N ALA A 521 -18.51 -20.75 -4.99
CA ALA A 521 -18.67 -22.15 -5.37
C ALA A 521 -19.88 -22.31 -6.32
N GLY A 522 -19.65 -22.87 -7.51
CA GLY A 522 -20.71 -23.07 -8.51
C GLY A 522 -20.86 -21.96 -9.55
N ALA A 523 -20.03 -20.91 -9.53
CA ALA A 523 -19.92 -19.99 -10.66
C ALA A 523 -19.30 -20.74 -11.85
N LYS A 524 -20.14 -21.24 -12.76
CA LYS A 524 -19.68 -21.77 -14.05
C LYS A 524 -19.14 -20.60 -14.87
N GLU A 525 -17.96 -20.79 -15.47
CA GLU A 525 -17.46 -19.89 -16.49
C GLU A 525 -18.53 -19.70 -17.56
N HIS A 526 -19.00 -18.47 -17.75
CA HIS A 526 -19.73 -18.09 -18.97
C HIS A 526 -18.69 -18.00 -20.09
N GLY A 527 -18.34 -19.16 -20.63
CA GLY A 527 -17.67 -19.24 -21.91
C GLY A 527 -18.64 -18.75 -22.98
N ASP A 528 -18.30 -17.65 -23.57
CA ASP A 528 -18.98 -17.10 -24.76
C ASP A 528 -18.64 -18.02 -25.94
N HIS A 529 -19.41 -19.10 -26.10
CA HIS A 529 -19.47 -19.89 -27.33
C HIS A 529 -20.68 -19.43 -28.14
N SER A 530 -20.49 -18.37 -28.91
CA SER A 530 -21.28 -18.13 -30.11
C SER A 530 -20.87 -19.16 -31.16
N GLY A 531 -21.43 -20.35 -31.07
CA GLY A 531 -21.33 -21.35 -32.12
C GLY A 531 -22.35 -21.04 -33.20
N ASP A 532 -21.88 -20.65 -34.36
CA ASP A 532 -22.66 -20.61 -35.62
C ASP A 532 -23.13 -22.04 -35.92
N ASP A 533 -24.40 -22.30 -35.71
CA ASP A 533 -25.10 -23.44 -36.29
C ASP A 533 -25.36 -23.18 -37.76
N HIS A 534 -24.47 -23.65 -38.61
CA HIS A 534 -24.80 -23.84 -40.04
C HIS A 534 -25.52 -25.17 -40.22
N ASP A 535 -26.83 -25.05 -40.39
CA ASP A 535 -27.76 -26.04 -40.90
C ASP A 535 -27.35 -26.51 -42.32
N HIS A 536 -26.95 -27.77 -42.45
CA HIS A 536 -26.89 -28.45 -43.73
C HIS A 536 -27.80 -29.67 -43.73
N SER A 537 -29.01 -29.43 -44.18
CA SER A 537 -29.90 -30.46 -44.69
C SER A 537 -29.28 -31.12 -45.93
N GLY A 538 -29.06 -32.40 -45.88
CA GLY A 538 -28.61 -33.23 -46.99
C GLY A 538 -29.25 -34.61 -46.92
N ASP A 539 -30.39 -34.70 -47.55
CA ASP A 539 -31.14 -35.92 -47.92
C ASP A 539 -30.27 -36.87 -48.74
N HIS A 540 -30.21 -38.17 -48.45
CA HIS A 540 -30.11 -39.26 -49.45
C HIS A 540 -30.48 -40.63 -48.89
N ASN A 541 -31.55 -41.13 -49.48
CA ASN A 541 -32.00 -42.48 -49.62
C ASN A 541 -30.91 -43.49 -50.02
N GLY A 542 -31.07 -44.76 -49.59
CA GLY A 542 -30.62 -45.86 -50.42
C GLY A 542 -30.23 -47.17 -49.69
N LYS A 543 -31.21 -48.03 -49.52
CA LYS A 543 -31.21 -49.50 -49.74
C LYS A 543 -29.86 -50.27 -49.56
N LYS A 544 -29.76 -51.17 -48.69
CA LYS A 544 -29.99 -52.63 -48.68
C LYS A 544 -29.60 -53.21 -47.33
#